data_f86c945191803d241d84989ea5c862b7
#
_entry.id   f86c945191803d241d84989ea5c862b7
#
_cell.length_a   1.000
_cell.length_b   1.000
_cell.length_c   1.000
_cell.angle_alpha   90.00
_cell.angle_beta   90.00
_cell.angle_gamma   90.00
#
_symmetry.space_group_name_H-M   'P 1'
#
loop_
_entity.id
_entity.type
_entity.pdbx_description
1 polymer ?
#
loop_
_entity_poly.entity_id
_entity_poly.type
_entity_poly.pdbx_seq_one_letter_code
_entity_poly.pdbx_strand_id
1 'polypeptide(L)'
;NCLALQDFLEQEGQATRVQTAITMGQVAEPYIPLKAIRHLEKGRVVIFGAGAGMPYFSTDTVSIQRSLEIHCDEVLMGKNGVDGVYTADPRKDENAKRFATLSYNRALVDNLAVMDAAALSMARDNKQRIRVFGLEGAGNVTQALLGEEIGTMVSTAESTLAE
;
A
#
# COMPACT_ATOMS: atom_id res chain seq x y z
N ASN A 1 -2.80 -5.62 -16.72
CA ASN A 1 -2.89 -6.24 -15.40
C ASN A 1 -4.20 -5.89 -14.67
N CYS A 2 -4.62 -4.59 -14.61
CA CYS A 2 -5.83 -4.20 -13.87
C CYS A 2 -7.11 -4.88 -14.36
N LEU A 3 -7.30 -5.00 -15.68
CA LEU A 3 -8.45 -5.69 -16.28
C LEU A 3 -8.41 -7.20 -16.01
N ALA A 4 -7.23 -7.83 -16.05
CA ALA A 4 -7.09 -9.23 -15.70
C ALA A 4 -7.43 -9.49 -14.22
N LEU A 5 -6.96 -8.60 -13.32
CA LEU A 5 -7.30 -8.69 -11.89
C LEU A 5 -8.81 -8.48 -11.66
N GLN A 6 -9.43 -7.55 -12.38
CA GLN A 6 -10.89 -7.37 -12.36
C GLN A 6 -11.61 -8.65 -12.75
N ASP A 7 -11.21 -9.28 -13.87
CA ASP A 7 -11.84 -10.50 -14.37
C ASP A 7 -11.77 -11.63 -13.34
N PHE A 8 -10.59 -11.87 -12.75
CA PHE A 8 -10.43 -12.88 -11.69
C PHE A 8 -11.29 -12.60 -10.45
N LEU A 9 -11.34 -11.35 -9.99
CA LEU A 9 -12.16 -10.99 -8.82
C LEU A 9 -13.66 -11.15 -9.12
N GLU A 10 -14.12 -10.80 -10.32
CA GLU A 10 -15.52 -10.95 -10.72
C GLU A 10 -15.91 -12.41 -10.92
N GLN A 11 -14.99 -13.29 -11.36
CA GLN A 11 -15.20 -14.76 -11.38
C GLN A 11 -15.40 -15.33 -9.97
N GLU A 12 -14.71 -14.78 -8.97
CA GLU A 12 -14.90 -15.12 -7.56
C GLU A 12 -16.13 -14.45 -6.90
N GLY A 13 -16.94 -13.73 -7.69
CA GLY A 13 -18.16 -13.08 -7.23
C GLY A 13 -17.96 -11.69 -6.60
N GLN A 14 -16.71 -11.17 -6.62
CA GLN A 14 -16.41 -9.85 -6.07
C GLN A 14 -16.62 -8.76 -7.13
N ALA A 15 -17.65 -7.94 -6.98
CA ALA A 15 -17.88 -6.81 -7.87
C ALA A 15 -16.70 -5.83 -7.86
N THR A 16 -16.13 -5.54 -9.03
CA THR A 16 -14.90 -4.76 -9.16
C THR A 16 -15.04 -3.66 -10.21
N ARG A 17 -14.30 -2.55 -10.05
CA ARG A 17 -14.20 -1.47 -11.04
C ARG A 17 -12.74 -1.09 -11.26
N VAL A 18 -12.37 -0.80 -12.50
CA VAL A 18 -11.06 -0.27 -12.86
C VAL A 18 -11.20 1.20 -13.19
N GLN A 19 -10.42 2.03 -12.51
CA GLN A 19 -10.24 3.45 -12.81
C GLN A 19 -8.81 3.74 -13.21
N THR A 20 -8.60 4.65 -14.15
CA THR A 20 -7.27 4.95 -14.70
C THR A 20 -6.99 6.45 -14.66
N ALA A 21 -5.73 6.81 -14.33
CA ALA A 21 -5.26 8.19 -14.34
C ALA A 21 -5.02 8.72 -15.76
N ILE A 22 -4.82 7.83 -16.74
CA ILE A 22 -4.74 8.19 -18.17
C ILE A 22 -6.09 7.90 -18.81
N THR A 23 -6.69 8.89 -19.49
CA THR A 23 -8.00 8.74 -20.09
C THR A 23 -8.00 7.68 -21.20
N MET A 24 -8.71 6.60 -20.98
CA MET A 24 -8.97 5.53 -21.98
C MET A 24 -10.39 5.00 -21.79
N GLY A 25 -11.37 5.87 -21.99
CA GLY A 25 -12.78 5.66 -21.66
C GLY A 25 -13.44 4.46 -22.33
N GLN A 26 -12.82 3.88 -23.39
CA GLN A 26 -13.27 2.62 -24.02
C GLN A 26 -12.86 1.38 -23.22
N VAL A 27 -11.91 1.50 -22.28
CA VAL A 27 -11.27 0.37 -21.58
C VAL A 27 -11.53 0.43 -20.08
N ALA A 28 -11.42 1.61 -19.45
CA ALA A 28 -11.55 1.80 -18.02
C ALA A 28 -12.17 3.17 -17.70
N GLU A 29 -12.76 3.29 -16.53
CA GLU A 29 -13.30 4.57 -16.07
C GLU A 29 -12.18 5.58 -15.81
N PRO A 30 -12.35 6.87 -16.13
CA PRO A 30 -11.45 7.91 -15.66
C PRO A 30 -11.47 7.98 -14.13
N TYR A 31 -10.31 8.17 -13.51
CA TYR A 31 -10.20 8.32 -12.07
C TYR A 31 -10.89 9.62 -11.61
N ILE A 32 -11.86 9.47 -10.74
CA ILE A 32 -12.56 10.56 -10.05
C ILE A 32 -12.75 10.12 -8.59
N PRO A 33 -12.16 10.82 -7.58
CA PRO A 33 -12.18 10.39 -6.18
C PRO A 33 -13.60 10.09 -5.66
N LEU A 34 -14.56 10.97 -5.88
CA LEU A 34 -15.95 10.78 -5.45
C LEU A 34 -16.63 9.57 -6.10
N LYS A 35 -16.23 9.21 -7.32
CA LYS A 35 -16.74 8.02 -8.00
C LYS A 35 -16.13 6.75 -7.42
N ALA A 36 -14.84 6.79 -7.06
CA ALA A 36 -14.17 5.70 -6.36
C ALA A 36 -14.81 5.44 -4.99
N ILE A 37 -15.01 6.50 -4.18
CA ILE A 37 -15.70 6.43 -2.89
C ILE A 37 -17.07 5.77 -3.05
N ARG A 38 -17.87 6.21 -4.03
CA ARG A 38 -19.20 5.63 -4.27
C ARG A 38 -19.15 4.14 -4.68
N HIS A 39 -18.10 3.71 -5.34
CA HIS A 39 -17.90 2.28 -5.62
C HIS A 39 -17.58 1.51 -4.34
N LEU A 40 -16.69 2.03 -3.49
CA LEU A 40 -16.33 1.43 -2.19
C LEU A 40 -17.56 1.34 -1.26
N GLU A 41 -18.36 2.39 -1.15
CA GLU A 41 -19.62 2.40 -0.38
C GLU A 41 -20.62 1.32 -0.82
N LYS A 42 -20.53 0.87 -2.07
CA LYS A 42 -21.34 -0.23 -2.62
C LYS A 42 -20.71 -1.61 -2.46
N GLY A 43 -19.65 -1.73 -1.65
CA GLY A 43 -18.93 -2.98 -1.41
C GLY A 43 -18.14 -3.48 -2.62
N ARG A 44 -17.74 -2.60 -3.54
CA ARG A 44 -16.93 -2.95 -4.71
C ARG A 44 -15.45 -2.80 -4.40
N VAL A 45 -14.63 -3.64 -5.01
CA VAL A 45 -13.19 -3.39 -5.12
C VAL A 45 -12.96 -2.37 -6.23
N VAL A 46 -12.06 -1.39 -6.00
CA VAL A 46 -11.65 -0.42 -7.02
C VAL A 46 -10.16 -0.61 -7.28
N ILE A 47 -9.81 -0.86 -8.55
CA ILE A 47 -8.43 -1.01 -9.00
C ILE A 47 -8.01 0.27 -9.70
N PHE A 48 -6.92 0.90 -9.24
CA PHE A 48 -6.37 2.11 -9.84
C PHE A 48 -5.22 1.77 -10.79
N GLY A 49 -5.41 2.07 -12.07
CA GLY A 49 -4.42 1.86 -13.13
C GLY A 49 -3.68 3.13 -13.54
N ALA A 50 -2.53 2.95 -14.21
CA ALA A 50 -1.70 4.02 -14.77
C ALA A 50 -1.08 4.99 -13.75
N GLY A 51 -0.96 4.59 -12.49
CA GLY A 51 -0.32 5.41 -11.45
C GLY A 51 -0.92 6.79 -11.30
N ALA A 52 -0.10 7.84 -11.31
CA ALA A 52 -0.53 9.25 -11.34
C ALA A 52 -0.87 9.76 -12.76
N GLY A 53 -0.53 9.00 -13.81
CA GLY A 53 -0.59 9.49 -15.19
C GLY A 53 0.45 10.54 -15.52
N MET A 54 1.46 10.72 -14.69
CA MET A 54 2.53 11.72 -14.81
C MET A 54 3.91 11.08 -14.63
N PRO A 55 4.94 11.56 -15.35
CA PRO A 55 6.30 11.09 -15.15
C PRO A 55 6.84 11.50 -13.78
N TYR A 56 7.89 10.80 -13.31
CA TYR A 56 8.61 11.07 -12.06
C TYR A 56 7.82 10.82 -10.75
N PHE A 57 6.59 10.35 -10.81
CA PHE A 57 5.83 9.91 -9.64
C PHE A 57 5.90 8.39 -9.51
N SER A 58 6.35 7.91 -8.36
CA SER A 58 6.38 6.49 -8.05
C SER A 58 4.98 5.95 -7.75
N THR A 59 4.81 4.64 -7.86
CA THR A 59 3.58 3.98 -7.40
C THR A 59 3.41 4.07 -5.88
N ASP A 60 4.48 4.19 -5.11
CA ASP A 60 4.45 4.40 -3.67
C ASP A 60 3.76 5.74 -3.34
N THR A 61 4.21 6.83 -3.98
CA THR A 61 3.60 8.17 -3.83
C THR A 61 2.12 8.13 -4.23
N VAL A 62 1.79 7.46 -5.34
CA VAL A 62 0.40 7.34 -5.82
C VAL A 62 -0.46 6.55 -4.85
N SER A 63 0.06 5.47 -4.24
CA SER A 63 -0.71 4.68 -3.29
C SER A 63 -1.13 5.50 -2.07
N ILE A 64 -0.23 6.30 -1.52
CA ILE A 64 -0.53 7.22 -0.42
C ILE A 64 -1.53 8.30 -0.87
N GLN A 65 -1.30 8.93 -2.01
CA GLN A 65 -2.21 9.94 -2.55
C GLN A 65 -3.64 9.38 -2.70
N ARG A 66 -3.79 8.21 -3.33
CA ARG A 66 -5.11 7.58 -3.53
C ARG A 66 -5.76 7.22 -2.20
N SER A 67 -5.01 6.67 -1.25
CA SER A 67 -5.54 6.33 0.06
C SER A 67 -6.12 7.54 0.81
N LEU A 68 -5.45 8.69 0.71
CA LEU A 68 -5.91 9.94 1.30
C LEU A 68 -7.15 10.49 0.58
N GLU A 69 -7.16 10.49 -0.76
CA GLU A 69 -8.26 10.99 -1.57
C GLU A 69 -9.57 10.21 -1.37
N ILE A 70 -9.49 8.92 -1.06
CA ILE A 70 -10.66 8.04 -0.85
C ILE A 70 -10.86 7.65 0.62
N HIS A 71 -10.13 8.29 1.54
CA HIS A 71 -10.24 8.13 3.00
C HIS A 71 -10.02 6.70 3.49
N CYS A 72 -8.95 6.02 3.02
CA CYS A 72 -8.58 4.70 3.53
C CYS A 72 -8.04 4.79 4.96
N ASP A 73 -8.37 3.79 5.78
CA ASP A 73 -7.87 3.66 7.15
C ASP A 73 -6.38 3.30 7.20
N GLU A 74 -5.93 2.48 6.23
CA GLU A 74 -4.56 1.94 6.20
C GLU A 74 -4.14 1.64 4.76
N VAL A 75 -2.85 1.75 4.47
CA VAL A 75 -2.23 1.27 3.23
C VAL A 75 -1.55 -0.06 3.50
N LEU A 76 -1.93 -1.11 2.80
CA LEU A 76 -1.30 -2.43 2.86
C LEU A 76 -0.26 -2.54 1.75
N MET A 77 1.01 -2.64 2.12
CA MET A 77 2.14 -2.71 1.19
C MET A 77 2.77 -4.10 1.20
N GLY A 78 2.42 -4.91 0.23
CA GLY A 78 3.00 -6.23 0.04
C GLY A 78 4.37 -6.13 -0.66
N LYS A 79 5.40 -6.70 -0.05
CA LYS A 79 6.78 -6.75 -0.58
C LYS A 79 7.15 -8.17 -0.98
N ASN A 80 8.01 -8.30 -2.02
CA ASN A 80 8.65 -9.55 -2.39
C ASN A 80 10.01 -9.67 -1.70
N GLY A 81 10.31 -10.85 -1.16
CA GLY A 81 11.61 -11.20 -0.58
C GLY A 81 11.93 -10.58 0.77
N VAL A 82 10.98 -9.84 1.39
CA VAL A 82 11.05 -9.36 2.78
C VAL A 82 9.65 -9.34 3.37
N ASP A 83 9.54 -9.61 4.67
CA ASP A 83 8.25 -9.68 5.38
C ASP A 83 7.94 -8.46 6.24
N GLY A 84 8.72 -7.38 6.10
CA GLY A 84 8.54 -6.12 6.82
C GLY A 84 9.72 -5.18 6.62
N VAL A 85 9.87 -4.21 7.52
CA VAL A 85 10.98 -3.25 7.53
C VAL A 85 11.99 -3.66 8.58
N TYR A 86 13.27 -3.64 8.21
CA TYR A 86 14.39 -4.07 9.03
C TYR A 86 15.31 -2.90 9.38
N THR A 87 16.10 -3.07 10.46
CA THR A 87 17.12 -2.09 10.89
C THR A 87 18.24 -1.92 9.87
N ALA A 88 18.48 -2.92 9.02
CA ALA A 88 19.43 -2.95 7.91
C ALA A 88 18.91 -3.94 6.86
N ASP A 89 19.56 -4.03 5.69
CA ASP A 89 19.22 -5.04 4.67
C ASP A 89 19.51 -6.46 5.20
N PRO A 90 18.50 -7.30 5.47
CA PRO A 90 18.70 -8.64 6.05
C PRO A 90 19.47 -9.60 5.12
N ARG A 91 19.64 -9.25 3.84
CA ARG A 91 20.47 -10.02 2.90
C ARG A 91 21.97 -9.75 3.05
N LYS A 92 22.33 -8.66 3.73
CA LYS A 92 23.69 -8.17 3.90
C LYS A 92 24.15 -8.17 5.35
N ASP A 93 23.23 -8.08 6.29
CA ASP A 93 23.50 -8.03 7.73
C ASP A 93 22.62 -9.07 8.44
N GLU A 94 23.28 -10.13 8.94
CA GLU A 94 22.63 -11.21 9.69
C GLU A 94 22.04 -10.72 11.05
N ASN A 95 22.51 -9.57 11.55
CA ASN A 95 22.00 -8.97 12.78
C ASN A 95 20.81 -8.02 12.53
N ALA A 96 20.38 -7.84 11.29
CA ALA A 96 19.24 -7.02 10.95
C ALA A 96 17.99 -7.55 11.65
N LYS A 97 17.30 -6.68 12.40
CA LYS A 97 16.07 -7.02 13.14
C LYS A 97 14.89 -6.33 12.50
N ARG A 98 13.78 -7.07 12.38
CA ARG A 98 12.52 -6.52 11.87
C ARG A 98 11.87 -5.61 12.91
N PHE A 99 11.27 -4.52 12.47
CA PHE A 99 10.41 -3.70 13.30
C PHE A 99 8.99 -4.32 13.39
N ALA A 100 8.41 -4.35 14.57
CA ALA A 100 6.98 -4.57 14.75
C ALA A 100 6.23 -3.26 14.48
N THR A 101 6.67 -2.16 15.10
CA THR A 101 6.20 -0.80 14.81
C THR A 101 7.38 0.09 14.42
N LEU A 102 7.16 1.01 13.50
CA LEU A 102 8.18 1.94 13.02
C LEU A 102 7.59 3.34 12.90
N SER A 103 8.22 4.34 13.53
CA SER A 103 7.80 5.72 13.35
C SER A 103 8.26 6.28 12.01
N TYR A 104 7.44 7.16 11.39
CA TYR A 104 7.82 7.82 10.13
C TYR A 104 9.15 8.56 10.23
N ASN A 105 9.39 9.26 11.36
CA ASN A 105 10.62 10.02 11.56
C ASN A 105 11.84 9.10 11.59
N ARG A 106 11.75 7.96 12.28
CA ARG A 106 12.81 6.95 12.30
C ARG A 106 13.10 6.41 10.91
N ALA A 107 12.05 6.05 10.18
CA ALA A 107 12.18 5.53 8.81
C ALA A 107 12.88 6.54 7.87
N LEU A 108 12.55 7.84 7.99
CA LEU A 108 13.16 8.92 7.19
C LEU A 108 14.61 9.19 7.59
N VAL A 109 14.90 9.31 8.90
CA VAL A 109 16.25 9.61 9.41
C VAL A 109 17.23 8.48 9.13
N ASP A 110 16.82 7.24 9.37
CA ASP A 110 17.65 6.06 9.15
C ASP A 110 17.64 5.60 7.67
N ASN A 111 16.91 6.33 6.79
CA ASN A 111 16.74 6.01 5.36
C ASN A 111 16.35 4.54 5.12
N LEU A 112 15.41 4.03 5.92
CA LEU A 112 14.98 2.64 5.84
C LEU A 112 14.13 2.38 4.59
N ALA A 113 14.26 1.21 4.01
CA ALA A 113 13.62 0.82 2.75
C ALA A 113 12.12 0.48 2.93
N VAL A 114 11.31 1.47 3.33
CA VAL A 114 9.84 1.36 3.39
C VAL A 114 9.25 1.64 2.01
N MET A 115 9.35 2.89 1.58
CA MET A 115 8.89 3.46 0.31
C MET A 115 9.76 4.67 -0.03
N ASP A 116 9.51 5.34 -1.15
CA ASP A 116 10.25 6.57 -1.44
C ASP A 116 9.96 7.69 -0.41
N ALA A 117 10.92 8.60 -0.27
CA ALA A 117 10.86 9.67 0.75
C ALA A 117 9.67 10.60 0.58
N ALA A 118 9.20 10.84 -0.66
CA ALA A 118 8.03 11.68 -0.92
C ALA A 118 6.75 11.03 -0.40
N ALA A 119 6.56 9.74 -0.70
CA ALA A 119 5.44 8.95 -0.20
C ALA A 119 5.43 8.89 1.32
N LEU A 120 6.59 8.60 1.94
CA LEU A 120 6.71 8.48 3.39
C LEU A 120 6.47 9.82 4.10
N SER A 121 6.94 10.95 3.53
CA SER A 121 6.66 12.29 4.06
C SER A 121 5.18 12.64 3.95
N MET A 122 4.53 12.34 2.82
CA MET A 122 3.09 12.54 2.63
C MET A 122 2.28 11.73 3.64
N ALA A 123 2.64 10.46 3.86
CA ALA A 123 2.00 9.59 4.84
C ALA A 123 2.15 10.13 6.26
N ARG A 124 3.37 10.60 6.64
CA ARG A 124 3.63 11.21 7.95
C ARG A 124 2.76 12.44 8.18
N ASP A 125 2.76 13.37 7.23
CA ASP A 125 2.09 14.66 7.38
C ASP A 125 0.56 14.52 7.49
N ASN A 126 0.02 13.44 6.91
CA ASN A 126 -1.39 13.10 6.97
C ASN A 126 -1.72 11.96 7.96
N LYS A 127 -0.73 11.42 8.69
CA LYS A 127 -0.87 10.31 9.65
C LYS A 127 -1.44 9.03 9.01
N GLN A 128 -1.20 8.81 7.73
CA GLN A 128 -1.67 7.64 7.00
C GLN A 128 -0.91 6.39 7.42
N ARG A 129 -1.57 5.46 8.07
CA ARG A 129 -0.96 4.19 8.50
C ARG A 129 -0.56 3.34 7.30
N ILE A 130 0.59 2.67 7.42
CA ILE A 130 1.12 1.79 6.39
C ILE A 130 1.54 0.48 7.05
N ARG A 131 1.03 -0.64 6.56
CA ARG A 131 1.46 -1.98 6.96
C ARG A 131 2.31 -2.57 5.85
N VAL A 132 3.57 -2.86 6.15
CA VAL A 132 4.52 -3.51 5.23
C VAL A 132 4.62 -4.97 5.59
N PHE A 133 4.33 -5.88 4.64
CA PHE A 133 4.35 -7.32 4.87
C PHE A 133 4.83 -8.09 3.64
N GLY A 134 5.19 -9.37 3.82
CA GLY A 134 5.64 -10.23 2.71
C GLY A 134 4.48 -10.81 1.91
N LEU A 135 4.54 -10.74 0.58
CA LEU A 135 3.53 -11.34 -0.31
C LEU A 135 3.65 -12.86 -0.45
N GLU A 136 4.85 -13.41 -0.21
CA GLU A 136 5.16 -14.81 -0.55
C GLU A 136 4.54 -15.85 0.40
N GLY A 137 4.04 -15.43 1.55
CA GLY A 137 3.34 -16.31 2.50
C GLY A 137 1.91 -16.59 2.08
N ALA A 138 1.53 -17.87 2.01
CA ALA A 138 0.13 -18.23 1.79
C ALA A 138 -0.77 -17.64 2.90
N GLY A 139 -1.76 -16.83 2.51
CA GLY A 139 -2.68 -16.20 3.45
C GLY A 139 -2.24 -14.83 4.01
N ASN A 140 -1.00 -14.37 3.77
CA ASN A 140 -0.51 -13.08 4.31
C ASN A 140 -1.40 -11.90 3.91
N VAL A 141 -1.87 -11.86 2.66
CA VAL A 141 -2.80 -10.81 2.20
C VAL A 141 -4.11 -10.86 3.00
N THR A 142 -4.65 -12.06 3.24
CA THR A 142 -5.86 -12.26 4.03
C THR A 142 -5.65 -11.81 5.48
N GLN A 143 -4.54 -12.19 6.11
CA GLN A 143 -4.19 -11.77 7.47
C GLN A 143 -4.07 -10.25 7.57
N ALA A 144 -3.38 -9.59 6.62
CA ALA A 144 -3.28 -8.15 6.56
C ALA A 144 -4.67 -7.47 6.45
N LEU A 145 -5.55 -8.00 5.58
CA LEU A 145 -6.91 -7.48 5.40
C LEU A 145 -7.80 -7.68 6.63
N LEU A 146 -7.58 -8.75 7.40
CA LEU A 146 -8.28 -9.01 8.66
C LEU A 146 -7.71 -8.19 9.83
N GLY A 147 -6.65 -7.44 9.62
CA GLY A 147 -6.03 -6.58 10.63
C GLY A 147 -5.11 -7.32 11.60
N GLU A 148 -4.66 -8.53 11.25
CA GLU A 148 -3.70 -9.27 12.07
C GLU A 148 -2.34 -8.57 12.12
N GLU A 149 -1.60 -8.77 13.22
CA GLU A 149 -0.31 -8.13 13.46
C GLU A 149 0.83 -8.80 12.69
N ILE A 150 0.78 -8.73 11.34
CA ILE A 150 1.85 -9.21 10.48
C ILE A 150 2.73 -8.07 9.99
N GLY A 151 3.97 -8.37 9.67
CA GLY A 151 4.91 -7.42 9.08
C GLY A 151 5.32 -6.30 10.03
N THR A 152 5.40 -5.08 9.48
CA THR A 152 5.77 -3.85 10.20
C THR A 152 4.67 -2.80 10.03
N MET A 153 4.18 -2.25 11.13
CA MET A 153 3.27 -1.10 11.12
C MET A 153 4.06 0.20 11.14
N VAL A 154 3.94 1.02 10.10
CA VAL A 154 4.51 2.37 10.04
C VAL A 154 3.44 3.39 10.41
N SER A 155 3.69 4.18 11.44
CA SER A 155 2.72 5.13 12.00
C SER A 155 3.39 6.24 12.81
N THR A 156 2.61 7.00 13.59
CA THR A 156 3.11 7.97 14.56
C THR A 156 3.57 7.34 15.88
N ALA A 157 3.32 6.04 16.09
CA ALA A 157 3.74 5.32 17.28
C ALA A 157 5.26 5.20 17.40
N GLU A 158 5.77 5.00 18.60
CA GLU A 158 7.18 4.73 18.84
C GLU A 158 7.62 3.43 18.16
N SER A 159 8.91 3.40 17.75
CA SER A 159 9.46 2.24 17.05
C SER A 159 9.80 1.12 18.04
N THR A 160 9.31 -0.09 17.76
CA THR A 160 9.60 -1.31 18.52
C THR A 160 10.10 -2.41 17.57
N LEU A 161 10.98 -3.27 18.05
CA LEU A 161 11.42 -4.43 17.28
C LEU A 161 10.43 -5.59 17.46
N ALA A 162 10.33 -6.44 16.47
CA ALA A 162 9.64 -7.72 16.59
C ALA A 162 10.45 -8.66 17.52
N GLU A 163 9.74 -9.49 18.28
CA GLU A 163 10.33 -10.52 19.13
C GLU A 163 11.01 -11.64 18.34
#